data_fba11d1ae963ef484dd2a588eea632d2
#
_entry.id   fba11d1ae963ef484dd2a588eea632d2
#
_cell.length_a   1.000
_cell.length_b   1.000
_cell.length_c   1.000
_cell.angle_alpha   90.00
_cell.angle_beta   90.00
_cell.angle_gamma   90.00
#
_symmetry.space_group_name_H-M   'P 1'
#
loop_
_entity.id
_entity.type
_entity.pdbx_description
1 polymer ?
#
loop_
_entity_poly.entity_id
_entity_poly.type
_entity_poly.pdbx_seq_one_letter_code
_entity_poly.pdbx_strand_id
1 'polypeptide(L)'
;LSMGLPNSPMAGARLRVASGNFVTARPLGVRDGIDYQHTGEVRRIDATGIRAALERGDIVLLSAVGYSPTGEIFNLRSEEVATAAAIALQADKLLLLGEEDCTAGTGGKLIRQLTTDEANRLLAAEQGLNTGVRPDIEAATRACTQGVARAHYLNWRVDGALLMELFTRDGVGTLISQAPFETMRPARVGDVPGILDLIVPLERQGVLVTRSRERLESGIGDYLVIERDGTVIGCAALHAHPEAGMGELACLVLHPDYRRGERGTRLLAHIETLATRSGLRRLFVLTTQTAHWFRERGFE
;
A
#
# COMPACT_ATOMS: atom_id res chain seq x y z
N LEU A 1 -9.47 0.32 -26.82
CA LEU A 1 -8.07 -0.12 -26.95
C LEU A 1 -7.59 0.20 -28.35
N SER A 2 -6.71 1.17 -28.50
CA SER A 2 -6.22 1.56 -29.80
C SER A 2 -5.20 0.52 -30.30
N MET A 3 -5.35 0.11 -31.53
CA MET A 3 -4.43 -0.78 -32.23
C MET A 3 -3.13 -0.08 -32.66
N GLY A 4 -2.64 0.85 -31.87
CA GLY A 4 -1.39 1.58 -32.09
C GLY A 4 -1.37 2.36 -33.40
N LEU A 5 -1.36 3.67 -33.32
CA LEU A 5 -1.16 4.51 -34.52
C LEU A 5 0.22 4.24 -35.10
N PRO A 6 0.38 4.24 -36.44
CA PRO A 6 1.69 4.23 -37.07
C PRO A 6 2.57 5.34 -36.46
N ASN A 7 3.80 5.03 -36.13
CA ASN A 7 4.78 5.92 -35.46
C ASN A 7 4.50 6.20 -33.96
N SER A 8 3.61 5.46 -33.30
CA SER A 8 3.50 5.49 -31.84
C SER A 8 4.33 4.38 -31.19
N PRO A 9 4.69 4.48 -29.88
CA PRO A 9 5.34 3.39 -29.15
C PRO A 9 4.57 2.07 -29.19
N MET A 10 3.26 2.12 -29.49
CA MET A 10 2.37 0.98 -29.59
C MET A 10 2.20 0.49 -31.03
N ALA A 11 2.94 1.04 -32.00
CA ALA A 11 2.90 0.61 -33.39
C ALA A 11 3.24 -0.88 -33.50
N GLY A 12 2.36 -1.66 -34.09
CA GLY A 12 2.53 -3.12 -34.21
C GLY A 12 2.18 -3.95 -32.97
N ALA A 13 1.70 -3.34 -31.89
CA ALA A 13 1.22 -4.07 -30.71
C ALA A 13 -0.02 -4.91 -31.09
N ARG A 14 0.06 -6.23 -30.85
CA ARG A 14 -1.02 -7.16 -31.06
C ARG A 14 -1.80 -7.35 -29.75
N LEU A 15 -2.60 -6.35 -29.37
CA LEU A 15 -3.47 -6.44 -28.21
C LEU A 15 -4.78 -7.15 -28.60
N ARG A 16 -5.07 -8.25 -27.94
CA ARG A 16 -6.38 -8.93 -28.07
C ARG A 16 -7.23 -8.59 -26.87
N VAL A 17 -8.51 -8.35 -27.11
CA VAL A 17 -9.49 -8.04 -26.06
C VAL A 17 -10.62 -9.05 -26.17
N ALA A 18 -10.91 -9.72 -25.07
CA ALA A 18 -12.04 -10.60 -24.91
C ALA A 18 -13.10 -9.91 -24.07
N SER A 19 -14.35 -9.95 -24.50
CA SER A 19 -15.51 -9.55 -23.73
C SER A 19 -16.58 -10.63 -23.94
N GLY A 20 -17.45 -10.80 -22.95
CA GLY A 20 -18.46 -11.83 -23.02
C GLY A 20 -19.37 -11.86 -21.79
N ASN A 21 -20.19 -12.90 -21.72
CA ASN A 21 -21.16 -13.09 -20.65
C ASN A 21 -20.51 -13.70 -19.39
N PHE A 22 -19.48 -13.01 -18.86
CA PHE A 22 -18.74 -13.48 -17.69
C PHE A 22 -19.42 -13.15 -16.37
N VAL A 23 -20.42 -12.24 -16.38
CA VAL A 23 -21.08 -11.74 -15.17
C VAL A 23 -22.54 -12.20 -15.14
N THR A 24 -22.87 -13.09 -14.23
CA THR A 24 -24.25 -13.46 -13.93
C THR A 24 -24.80 -12.50 -12.87
N ALA A 25 -25.95 -11.90 -13.16
CA ALA A 25 -26.63 -10.96 -12.27
C ALA A 25 -27.90 -11.56 -11.66
N ARG A 26 -28.39 -10.91 -10.62
CA ARG A 26 -29.73 -11.08 -10.08
C ARG A 26 -30.36 -9.70 -9.87
N PRO A 27 -31.68 -9.57 -9.93
CA PRO A 27 -32.34 -8.29 -9.68
C PRO A 27 -32.14 -7.82 -8.25
N LEU A 28 -32.02 -6.51 -8.08
CA LEU A 28 -32.05 -5.88 -6.76
C LEU A 28 -33.44 -5.98 -6.13
N GLY A 29 -34.48 -6.03 -6.97
CA GLY A 29 -35.88 -6.16 -6.60
C GLY A 29 -36.45 -4.91 -5.96
N VAL A 30 -37.44 -5.09 -5.09
CA VAL A 30 -38.05 -4.00 -4.35
C VAL A 30 -37.37 -3.90 -2.98
N ARG A 31 -36.82 -2.74 -2.65
CA ARG A 31 -36.21 -2.43 -1.34
C ARG A 31 -36.80 -1.12 -0.81
N ASP A 32 -37.27 -1.13 0.42
CA ASP A 32 -37.88 0.03 1.08
C ASP A 32 -39.04 0.65 0.28
N GLY A 33 -39.81 -0.20 -0.43
CA GLY A 33 -40.93 0.23 -1.26
C GLY A 33 -40.56 0.78 -2.63
N ILE A 34 -39.27 0.81 -2.99
CA ILE A 34 -38.76 1.28 -4.29
C ILE A 34 -38.44 0.05 -5.17
N ASP A 35 -39.07 0.00 -6.34
CA ASP A 35 -38.72 -0.99 -7.35
C ASP A 35 -37.49 -0.54 -8.18
N TYR A 36 -36.43 -1.31 -8.06
CA TYR A 36 -35.17 -1.03 -8.76
C TYR A 36 -35.11 -1.56 -10.19
N GLN A 37 -36.18 -2.17 -10.66
CA GLN A 37 -36.36 -2.59 -12.06
C GLN A 37 -35.14 -3.35 -12.63
N HIS A 38 -34.44 -2.77 -13.60
CA HIS A 38 -33.26 -3.34 -14.27
C HIS A 38 -31.94 -3.08 -13.52
N THR A 39 -31.97 -2.66 -12.26
CA THR A 39 -30.79 -2.61 -11.41
C THR A 39 -30.60 -3.97 -10.74
N GLY A 40 -29.40 -4.48 -10.80
CA GLY A 40 -29.05 -5.77 -10.22
C GLY A 40 -27.80 -5.72 -9.36
N GLU A 41 -27.48 -6.87 -8.84
CA GLU A 41 -26.23 -7.14 -8.13
C GLU A 41 -25.54 -8.38 -8.72
N VAL A 42 -24.22 -8.48 -8.54
CA VAL A 42 -23.44 -9.61 -9.04
C VAL A 42 -23.85 -10.88 -8.30
N ARG A 43 -24.30 -11.88 -9.02
CA ARG A 43 -24.61 -13.21 -8.48
C ARG A 43 -23.40 -14.13 -8.56
N ARG A 44 -22.69 -14.14 -9.68
CA ARG A 44 -21.55 -15.01 -9.95
C ARG A 44 -20.69 -14.44 -11.07
N ILE A 45 -19.38 -14.67 -10.93
CA ILE A 45 -18.38 -14.42 -11.98
C ILE A 45 -17.96 -15.77 -12.58
N ASP A 46 -17.89 -15.85 -13.91
CA ASP A 46 -17.30 -17.00 -14.60
C ASP A 46 -15.76 -16.88 -14.61
N ALA A 47 -15.16 -17.21 -13.46
CA ALA A 47 -13.72 -17.17 -13.30
C ALA A 47 -12.98 -18.11 -14.25
N THR A 48 -13.58 -19.25 -14.63
CA THR A 48 -12.99 -20.22 -15.55
C THR A 48 -12.86 -19.63 -16.95
N GLY A 49 -13.92 -19.04 -17.47
CA GLY A 49 -13.93 -18.38 -18.79
C GLY A 49 -12.96 -17.20 -18.84
N ILE A 50 -12.91 -16.39 -17.76
CA ILE A 50 -11.97 -15.26 -17.67
C ILE A 50 -10.53 -15.77 -17.66
N ARG A 51 -10.18 -16.76 -16.83
CA ARG A 51 -8.82 -17.33 -16.76
C ARG A 51 -8.40 -17.89 -18.12
N ALA A 52 -9.25 -18.63 -18.80
CA ALA A 52 -8.95 -19.17 -20.12
C ALA A 52 -8.65 -18.06 -21.15
N ALA A 53 -9.29 -16.89 -21.07
CA ALA A 53 -8.98 -15.75 -21.91
C ALA A 53 -7.63 -15.11 -21.52
N LEU A 54 -7.38 -14.90 -20.22
CA LEU A 54 -6.11 -14.37 -19.71
C LEU A 54 -4.91 -15.26 -20.06
N GLU A 55 -5.04 -16.59 -19.96
CA GLU A 55 -4.00 -17.55 -20.33
C GLU A 55 -3.63 -17.48 -21.82
N ARG A 56 -4.56 -17.10 -22.70
CA ARG A 56 -4.26 -16.80 -24.10
C ARG A 56 -3.58 -15.45 -24.33
N GLY A 57 -3.36 -14.69 -23.25
CA GLY A 57 -2.79 -13.34 -23.30
C GLY A 57 -3.81 -12.27 -23.73
N ASP A 58 -5.11 -12.53 -23.60
CA ASP A 58 -6.15 -11.55 -23.87
C ASP A 58 -6.31 -10.58 -22.70
N ILE A 59 -6.68 -9.33 -22.99
CA ILE A 59 -7.19 -8.40 -22.00
C ILE A 59 -8.70 -8.68 -21.89
N VAL A 60 -9.17 -9.03 -20.69
CA VAL A 60 -10.59 -9.27 -20.46
C VAL A 60 -11.28 -7.99 -20.04
N LEU A 61 -12.26 -7.57 -20.84
CA LEU A 61 -13.09 -6.39 -20.57
C LEU A 61 -14.43 -6.85 -19.97
N LEU A 62 -14.71 -6.44 -18.74
CA LEU A 62 -15.99 -6.63 -18.07
C LEU A 62 -16.76 -5.30 -18.07
N SER A 63 -18.03 -5.35 -18.46
CA SER A 63 -18.92 -4.19 -18.38
C SER A 63 -19.70 -4.20 -17.06
N ALA A 64 -20.21 -3.03 -16.67
CA ALA A 64 -21.12 -2.90 -15.54
C ALA A 64 -22.56 -3.38 -15.89
N VAL A 65 -22.64 -4.52 -16.58
CA VAL A 65 -23.88 -5.17 -17.01
C VAL A 65 -23.75 -6.66 -16.77
N GLY A 66 -24.80 -7.27 -16.23
CA GLY A 66 -24.87 -8.71 -16.02
C GLY A 66 -26.18 -9.30 -16.56
N TYR A 67 -26.17 -10.60 -16.73
CA TYR A 67 -27.33 -11.36 -17.29
C TYR A 67 -27.86 -12.32 -16.24
N SER A 68 -29.17 -12.37 -16.08
CA SER A 68 -29.81 -13.45 -15.31
C SER A 68 -29.73 -14.77 -16.05
N PRO A 69 -29.91 -15.91 -15.39
CA PRO A 69 -30.03 -17.20 -16.05
C PRO A 69 -31.20 -17.28 -17.02
N THR A 70 -32.19 -16.41 -16.89
CA THR A 70 -33.36 -16.29 -17.74
C THR A 70 -33.18 -15.34 -18.93
N GLY A 71 -31.98 -14.71 -19.05
CA GLY A 71 -31.63 -13.84 -20.16
C GLY A 71 -31.97 -12.35 -19.96
N GLU A 72 -32.47 -11.97 -18.80
CA GLU A 72 -32.69 -10.57 -18.46
C GLU A 72 -31.38 -9.83 -18.23
N ILE A 73 -31.36 -8.54 -18.56
CA ILE A 73 -30.17 -7.70 -18.48
C ILE A 73 -30.35 -6.74 -17.29
N PHE A 74 -29.31 -6.64 -16.47
CA PHE A 74 -29.28 -5.76 -15.30
C PHE A 74 -28.07 -4.84 -15.32
N ASN A 75 -28.27 -3.57 -14.98
CA ASN A 75 -27.23 -2.62 -14.68
C ASN A 75 -26.62 -2.96 -13.31
N LEU A 76 -25.32 -3.00 -13.27
CA LEU A 76 -24.53 -3.30 -12.06
C LEU A 76 -23.66 -2.12 -11.70
N ARG A 77 -23.20 -2.08 -10.47
CA ARG A 77 -22.16 -1.13 -10.06
C ARG A 77 -20.79 -1.64 -10.53
N SER A 78 -20.01 -0.77 -11.16
CA SER A 78 -18.70 -1.14 -11.72
C SER A 78 -17.72 -1.65 -10.65
N GLU A 79 -17.72 -1.02 -9.50
CA GLU A 79 -16.89 -1.41 -8.35
C GLU A 79 -17.32 -2.78 -7.78
N GLU A 80 -18.59 -3.15 -7.86
CA GLU A 80 -19.07 -4.48 -7.47
C GLU A 80 -18.60 -5.56 -8.45
N VAL A 81 -18.70 -5.28 -9.75
CA VAL A 81 -18.21 -6.21 -10.78
C VAL A 81 -16.71 -6.40 -10.65
N ALA A 82 -15.95 -5.31 -10.50
CA ALA A 82 -14.50 -5.36 -10.33
C ALA A 82 -14.10 -6.14 -9.07
N THR A 83 -14.75 -5.86 -7.94
CA THR A 83 -14.50 -6.53 -6.66
C THR A 83 -14.83 -8.02 -6.75
N ALA A 84 -15.99 -8.37 -7.27
CA ALA A 84 -16.41 -9.77 -7.41
C ALA A 84 -15.48 -10.54 -8.37
N ALA A 85 -15.03 -9.91 -9.45
CA ALA A 85 -14.08 -10.51 -10.38
C ALA A 85 -12.70 -10.70 -9.72
N ALA A 86 -12.19 -9.70 -9.02
CA ALA A 86 -10.92 -9.79 -8.30
C ALA A 86 -10.93 -10.92 -7.26
N ILE A 87 -11.99 -11.05 -6.50
CA ILE A 87 -12.16 -12.12 -5.51
C ILE A 87 -12.23 -13.50 -6.20
N ALA A 88 -13.07 -13.65 -7.23
CA ALA A 88 -13.24 -14.93 -7.93
C ALA A 88 -11.95 -15.39 -8.62
N LEU A 89 -11.13 -14.46 -9.08
CA LEU A 89 -9.85 -14.71 -9.73
C LEU A 89 -8.70 -14.87 -8.73
N GLN A 90 -8.90 -14.49 -7.45
CA GLN A 90 -7.82 -14.34 -6.46
C GLN A 90 -6.71 -13.44 -7.01
N ALA A 91 -7.12 -12.26 -7.46
CA ALA A 91 -6.22 -11.32 -8.11
C ALA A 91 -5.14 -10.82 -7.12
N ASP A 92 -3.93 -10.61 -7.61
CA ASP A 92 -2.84 -10.03 -6.82
C ASP A 92 -3.14 -8.58 -6.43
N LYS A 93 -3.81 -7.86 -7.32
CA LYS A 93 -4.14 -6.44 -7.11
C LYS A 93 -5.51 -6.10 -7.67
N LEU A 94 -6.25 -5.26 -6.94
CA LEU A 94 -7.45 -4.56 -7.42
C LEU A 94 -7.16 -3.07 -7.41
N LEU A 95 -7.38 -2.38 -8.53
CA LEU A 95 -7.27 -0.93 -8.61
C LEU A 95 -8.65 -0.33 -8.83
N LEU A 96 -9.05 0.56 -7.94
CA LEU A 96 -10.29 1.34 -8.01
C LEU A 96 -9.93 2.79 -8.32
N LEU A 97 -10.64 3.39 -9.28
CA LEU A 97 -10.39 4.74 -9.75
C LEU A 97 -11.58 5.63 -9.40
N GLY A 98 -11.37 6.60 -8.54
CA GLY A 98 -12.36 7.59 -8.13
C GLY A 98 -11.95 9.02 -8.46
N GLU A 99 -12.77 9.99 -8.06
CA GLU A 99 -12.58 11.41 -8.40
C GLU A 99 -11.85 12.21 -7.31
N GLU A 100 -11.76 11.67 -6.11
CA GLU A 100 -11.23 12.37 -4.93
C GLU A 100 -10.09 11.57 -4.30
N ASP A 101 -9.26 12.23 -3.53
CA ASP A 101 -8.28 11.54 -2.69
C ASP A 101 -8.95 10.92 -1.47
N CYS A 102 -8.49 9.75 -1.03
CA CYS A 102 -8.93 9.15 0.23
C CYS A 102 -8.34 9.94 1.42
N THR A 103 -9.18 10.68 2.11
CA THR A 103 -8.78 11.53 3.24
C THR A 103 -9.58 11.22 4.49
N ALA A 104 -9.00 11.52 5.65
CA ALA A 104 -9.72 11.50 6.92
C ALA A 104 -10.60 12.75 7.01
N GLY A 105 -11.92 12.58 6.87
CA GLY A 105 -12.87 13.70 6.80
C GLY A 105 -12.69 14.57 5.56
N THR A 106 -13.38 15.71 5.57
CA THR A 106 -13.31 16.67 4.46
C THR A 106 -12.06 17.54 4.59
N GLY A 107 -11.20 17.55 3.56
CA GLY A 107 -9.99 18.39 3.53
C GLY A 107 -8.82 17.86 4.36
N GLY A 108 -8.86 16.61 4.80
CA GLY A 108 -7.77 15.93 5.50
C GLY A 108 -6.58 15.61 4.59
N LYS A 109 -5.49 15.14 5.21
CA LYS A 109 -4.34 14.62 4.46
C LYS A 109 -4.69 13.28 3.80
N LEU A 110 -4.10 13.03 2.62
CA LEU A 110 -4.20 11.75 1.93
C LEU A 110 -3.74 10.61 2.85
N ILE A 111 -4.60 9.61 2.99
CA ILE A 111 -4.28 8.37 3.69
C ILE A 111 -3.56 7.45 2.70
N ARG A 112 -2.28 7.19 2.94
CA ARG A 112 -1.45 6.40 2.03
C ARG A 112 -1.66 4.91 2.17
N GLN A 113 -2.02 4.45 3.37
CA GLN A 113 -2.17 3.03 3.66
C GLN A 113 -3.25 2.83 4.73
N LEU A 114 -4.04 1.79 4.55
CA LEU A 114 -5.01 1.28 5.52
C LEU A 114 -4.90 -0.24 5.60
N THR A 115 -4.92 -0.76 6.80
CA THR A 115 -5.31 -2.16 6.99
C THR A 115 -6.83 -2.30 6.84
N THR A 116 -7.32 -3.51 6.57
CA THR A 116 -8.77 -3.78 6.52
C THR A 116 -9.47 -3.40 7.82
N ASP A 117 -8.81 -3.57 8.98
CA ASP A 117 -9.36 -3.19 10.29
C ASP A 117 -9.43 -1.66 10.46
N GLU A 118 -8.40 -0.93 10.01
CA GLU A 118 -8.41 0.53 10.03
C GLU A 118 -9.46 1.09 9.09
N ALA A 119 -9.58 0.53 7.88
CA ALA A 119 -10.60 0.91 6.91
C ALA A 119 -12.00 0.69 7.48
N ASN A 120 -12.29 -0.46 8.10
CA ASN A 120 -13.58 -0.73 8.72
C ASN A 120 -13.90 0.26 9.86
N ARG A 121 -12.92 0.61 10.68
CA ARG A 121 -13.10 1.63 11.73
C ARG A 121 -13.44 3.00 11.16
N LEU A 122 -12.75 3.42 10.10
CA LEU A 122 -13.01 4.69 9.43
C LEU A 122 -14.37 4.70 8.70
N LEU A 123 -14.76 3.57 8.10
CA LEU A 123 -16.06 3.40 7.47
C LEU A 123 -17.22 3.45 8.49
N ALA A 124 -17.00 2.92 9.71
CA ALA A 124 -17.99 2.96 10.77
C ALA A 124 -18.15 4.36 11.43
N ALA A 125 -17.13 5.21 11.35
CA ALA A 125 -17.18 6.56 11.91
C ALA A 125 -17.94 7.52 10.97
N GLU A 126 -18.79 8.40 11.54
CA GLU A 126 -19.59 9.38 10.78
C GLU A 126 -18.70 10.32 9.95
N GLN A 127 -17.55 10.75 10.50
CA GLN A 127 -16.60 11.66 9.86
C GLN A 127 -15.25 10.98 9.58
N GLY A 128 -15.25 9.65 9.42
CA GLY A 128 -14.02 8.88 9.23
C GLY A 128 -13.36 9.09 7.88
N LEU A 129 -14.14 9.04 6.81
CA LEU A 129 -13.68 9.22 5.42
C LEU A 129 -14.58 10.22 4.70
N ASN A 130 -14.03 10.92 3.69
CA ASN A 130 -14.82 11.72 2.77
C ASN A 130 -15.87 10.85 2.05
N THR A 131 -17.05 11.42 1.80
CA THR A 131 -18.24 10.66 1.36
C THR A 131 -18.06 10.00 0.00
N GLY A 132 -17.37 10.70 -0.92
CA GLY A 132 -17.19 10.24 -2.31
C GLY A 132 -16.37 8.95 -2.44
N VAL A 133 -15.46 8.68 -1.51
CA VAL A 133 -14.58 7.50 -1.58
C VAL A 133 -15.09 6.29 -0.80
N ARG A 134 -16.09 6.48 0.08
CA ARG A 134 -16.57 5.41 0.98
C ARG A 134 -16.96 4.12 0.26
N PRO A 135 -17.73 4.15 -0.84
CA PRO A 135 -18.12 2.92 -1.55
C PRO A 135 -16.92 2.15 -2.11
N ASP A 136 -15.92 2.87 -2.63
CA ASP A 136 -14.72 2.25 -3.20
C ASP A 136 -13.82 1.65 -2.11
N ILE A 137 -13.66 2.35 -0.97
CA ILE A 137 -12.89 1.82 0.17
C ILE A 137 -13.60 0.61 0.80
N GLU A 138 -14.93 0.61 0.86
CA GLU A 138 -15.70 -0.56 1.28
C GLU A 138 -15.49 -1.75 0.35
N ALA A 139 -15.54 -1.52 -0.97
CA ALA A 139 -15.30 -2.52 -2.00
C ALA A 139 -13.85 -3.07 -1.91
N ALA A 140 -12.85 -2.19 -1.78
CA ALA A 140 -11.45 -2.54 -1.60
C ALA A 140 -11.22 -3.38 -0.33
N THR A 141 -11.82 -2.96 0.80
CA THR A 141 -11.73 -3.66 2.08
C THR A 141 -12.33 -5.07 1.98
N ARG A 142 -13.51 -5.19 1.36
CA ARG A 142 -14.15 -6.47 1.10
C ARG A 142 -13.29 -7.38 0.23
N ALA A 143 -12.70 -6.84 -0.85
CA ALA A 143 -11.80 -7.60 -1.72
C ALA A 143 -10.62 -8.19 -0.94
N CYS A 144 -9.93 -7.37 -0.15
CA CYS A 144 -8.78 -7.81 0.64
C CYS A 144 -9.19 -8.83 1.72
N THR A 145 -10.32 -8.62 2.39
CA THR A 145 -10.83 -9.59 3.39
C THR A 145 -11.16 -10.95 2.76
N GLN A 146 -11.51 -10.99 1.46
CA GLN A 146 -11.84 -12.22 0.73
C GLN A 146 -10.69 -12.75 -0.14
N GLY A 147 -9.44 -12.37 0.13
CA GLY A 147 -8.26 -13.03 -0.42
C GLY A 147 -7.53 -12.30 -1.54
N VAL A 148 -8.00 -11.12 -1.98
CA VAL A 148 -7.20 -10.24 -2.84
C VAL A 148 -6.04 -9.70 -2.00
N ALA A 149 -4.80 -9.89 -2.47
CA ALA A 149 -3.63 -9.54 -1.67
C ALA A 149 -3.56 -8.03 -1.37
N ARG A 150 -3.92 -7.19 -2.33
CA ARG A 150 -3.86 -5.71 -2.22
C ARG A 150 -4.96 -5.07 -3.04
N ALA A 151 -5.56 -4.00 -2.50
CA ALA A 151 -6.41 -3.10 -3.26
C ALA A 151 -5.85 -1.69 -3.19
N HIS A 152 -5.92 -0.97 -4.30
CA HIS A 152 -5.44 0.41 -4.41
C HIS A 152 -6.60 1.29 -4.86
N TYR A 153 -6.81 2.38 -4.15
CA TYR A 153 -7.73 3.43 -4.55
C TYR A 153 -6.95 4.63 -5.06
N LEU A 154 -7.27 5.09 -6.26
CA LEU A 154 -6.55 6.15 -6.97
C LEU A 154 -7.50 7.27 -7.38
N ASN A 155 -7.03 8.50 -7.24
CA ASN A 155 -7.67 9.65 -7.86
C ASN A 155 -7.26 9.72 -9.34
N TRP A 156 -8.20 9.46 -10.26
CA TRP A 156 -7.94 9.45 -11.70
C TRP A 156 -7.68 10.86 -12.27
N ARG A 157 -8.00 11.93 -11.53
CA ARG A 157 -7.71 13.32 -11.92
C ARG A 157 -6.21 13.66 -11.80
N VAL A 158 -5.44 12.85 -11.09
CA VAL A 158 -3.98 12.99 -11.03
C VAL A 158 -3.40 12.42 -12.32
N ASP A 159 -2.71 13.27 -13.09
CA ASP A 159 -2.10 12.84 -14.35
C ASP A 159 -1.06 11.73 -14.10
N GLY A 160 -1.18 10.65 -14.86
CA GLY A 160 -0.31 9.48 -14.72
C GLY A 160 -0.50 8.65 -13.44
N ALA A 161 -1.57 8.86 -12.65
CA ALA A 161 -1.80 8.18 -11.38
C ALA A 161 -1.62 6.66 -11.48
N LEU A 162 -2.23 6.04 -12.49
CA LEU A 162 -2.15 4.59 -12.69
C LEU A 162 -0.71 4.12 -12.93
N LEU A 163 0.06 4.85 -13.76
CA LEU A 163 1.45 4.51 -14.03
C LEU A 163 2.32 4.74 -12.79
N MET A 164 2.10 5.83 -12.08
CA MET A 164 2.83 6.10 -10.84
C MET A 164 2.56 5.04 -9.77
N GLU A 165 1.31 4.59 -9.63
CA GLU A 165 0.95 3.55 -8.66
C GLU A 165 1.56 2.19 -9.01
N LEU A 166 1.57 1.82 -10.30
CA LEU A 166 2.05 0.51 -10.72
C LEU A 166 3.57 0.42 -10.83
N PHE A 167 4.25 1.52 -11.20
CA PHE A 167 5.67 1.51 -11.56
C PHE A 167 6.56 2.32 -10.62
N THR A 168 6.01 2.98 -9.60
CA THR A 168 6.83 3.61 -8.55
C THR A 168 6.66 2.88 -7.21
N ARG A 169 7.66 3.02 -6.35
CA ARG A 169 7.69 2.27 -5.07
C ARG A 169 6.67 2.77 -4.05
N ASP A 170 6.40 4.06 -4.04
CA ASP A 170 5.52 4.67 -3.03
C ASP A 170 4.08 4.90 -3.54
N GLY A 171 3.87 4.78 -4.86
CA GLY A 171 2.57 5.05 -5.45
C GLY A 171 2.07 6.48 -5.22
N VAL A 172 0.82 6.74 -5.56
CA VAL A 172 0.16 8.05 -5.37
C VAL A 172 -1.19 7.93 -4.68
N GLY A 173 -1.73 6.72 -4.60
CA GLY A 173 -3.05 6.43 -4.04
C GLY A 173 -3.05 5.97 -2.59
N THR A 174 -4.14 5.30 -2.23
CA THR A 174 -4.36 4.64 -0.95
C THR A 174 -4.28 3.14 -1.13
N LEU A 175 -3.33 2.49 -0.47
CA LEU A 175 -3.20 1.04 -0.43
C LEU A 175 -4.06 0.46 0.70
N ILE A 176 -4.85 -0.56 0.41
CA ILE A 176 -5.60 -1.35 1.38
C ILE A 176 -5.07 -2.79 1.37
N SER A 177 -4.79 -3.37 2.55
CA SER A 177 -4.31 -4.74 2.71
C SER A 177 -4.71 -5.32 4.07
N GLN A 178 -4.72 -6.64 4.23
CA GLN A 178 -5.05 -7.26 5.51
C GLN A 178 -4.02 -6.96 6.60
N ALA A 179 -2.74 -7.01 6.26
CA ALA A 179 -1.64 -6.66 7.16
C ALA A 179 -0.96 -5.37 6.70
N PRO A 180 -0.33 -4.63 7.61
CA PRO A 180 0.43 -3.45 7.24
C PRO A 180 1.51 -3.80 6.20
N PHE A 181 1.50 -3.10 5.08
CA PHE A 181 2.48 -3.30 4.01
C PHE A 181 3.89 -2.82 4.39
N GLU A 182 3.93 -1.82 5.26
CA GLU A 182 5.15 -1.29 5.84
C GLU A 182 5.00 -1.25 7.36
N THR A 183 5.86 -1.96 8.08
CA THR A 183 5.87 -2.01 9.55
C THR A 183 7.18 -1.49 10.11
N MET A 184 7.09 -0.78 11.23
CA MET A 184 8.24 -0.41 12.05
C MET A 184 8.20 -1.26 13.32
N ARG A 185 9.27 -2.04 13.55
CA ARG A 185 9.34 -3.00 14.64
C ARG A 185 10.76 -3.18 15.17
N PRO A 186 10.93 -3.67 16.41
CA PRO A 186 12.23 -4.13 16.87
C PRO A 186 12.83 -5.17 15.91
N ALA A 187 14.14 -5.06 15.70
CA ALA A 187 14.85 -6.00 14.83
C ALA A 187 14.99 -7.38 15.49
N ARG A 188 15.13 -8.38 14.66
CA ARG A 188 15.38 -9.77 15.04
C ARG A 188 16.65 -10.27 14.36
N VAL A 189 17.23 -11.36 14.83
CA VAL A 189 18.44 -11.95 14.22
C VAL A 189 18.26 -12.22 12.71
N GLY A 190 17.07 -12.61 12.29
CA GLY A 190 16.75 -12.79 10.87
C GLY A 190 16.84 -11.53 10.01
N ASP A 191 16.83 -10.34 10.61
CA ASP A 191 16.92 -9.06 9.88
C ASP A 191 18.37 -8.63 9.63
N VAL A 192 19.35 -9.27 10.27
CA VAL A 192 20.78 -8.92 10.15
C VAL A 192 21.25 -8.84 8.70
N PRO A 193 20.93 -9.79 7.80
CA PRO A 193 21.31 -9.64 6.39
C PRO A 193 20.77 -8.36 5.76
N GLY A 194 19.50 -8.04 5.95
CA GLY A 194 18.87 -6.83 5.40
C GLY A 194 19.44 -5.55 6.01
N ILE A 195 19.80 -5.55 7.30
CA ILE A 195 20.49 -4.41 7.93
C ILE A 195 21.88 -4.25 7.31
N LEU A 196 22.63 -5.33 7.11
CA LEU A 196 23.95 -5.29 6.46
C LEU A 196 23.87 -4.75 5.04
N ASP A 197 22.86 -5.15 4.26
CA ASP A 197 22.65 -4.62 2.91
C ASP A 197 22.46 -3.09 2.89
N LEU A 198 21.87 -2.54 3.95
CA LEU A 198 21.70 -1.08 4.11
C LEU A 198 22.97 -0.37 4.57
N ILE A 199 23.72 -0.93 5.53
CA ILE A 199 24.83 -0.22 6.17
C ILE A 199 26.17 -0.41 5.48
N VAL A 200 26.47 -1.59 4.91
CA VAL A 200 27.77 -1.88 4.28
C VAL A 200 28.15 -0.89 3.17
N PRO A 201 27.24 -0.46 2.28
CA PRO A 201 27.58 0.58 1.30
C PRO A 201 28.02 1.90 1.95
N LEU A 202 27.41 2.27 3.08
CA LEU A 202 27.71 3.51 3.80
C LEU A 202 29.00 3.38 4.66
N GLU A 203 29.29 2.21 5.18
CA GLU A 203 30.56 1.89 5.85
C GLU A 203 31.73 2.01 4.87
N ARG A 204 31.59 1.46 3.66
CA ARG A 204 32.60 1.59 2.59
C ARG A 204 32.86 3.03 2.16
N GLN A 205 31.87 3.89 2.29
CA GLN A 205 31.97 5.33 2.00
C GLN A 205 32.51 6.14 3.21
N GLY A 206 32.78 5.50 4.35
CA GLY A 206 33.23 6.16 5.56
C GLY A 206 32.14 6.99 6.27
N VAL A 207 30.86 6.78 5.92
CA VAL A 207 29.70 7.48 6.51
C VAL A 207 29.31 6.83 7.85
N LEU A 208 29.44 5.52 7.94
CA LEU A 208 29.17 4.73 9.14
C LEU A 208 30.41 3.99 9.60
N VAL A 209 30.47 3.77 10.92
CA VAL A 209 31.51 2.92 11.54
C VAL A 209 31.22 1.46 11.19
N THR A 210 32.24 0.72 10.75
CA THR A 210 32.14 -0.70 10.39
C THR A 210 31.72 -1.55 11.60
N ARG A 211 30.73 -2.42 11.36
CA ARG A 211 30.20 -3.37 12.35
C ARG A 211 30.29 -4.78 11.84
N SER A 212 30.83 -5.69 12.63
CA SER A 212 30.83 -7.10 12.27
C SER A 212 29.42 -7.68 12.43
N ARG A 213 29.15 -8.76 11.71
CA ARG A 213 27.88 -9.50 11.79
C ARG A 213 27.61 -9.95 13.22
N GLU A 214 28.61 -10.48 13.91
CA GLU A 214 28.50 -10.97 15.30
C GLU A 214 28.12 -9.85 16.26
N ARG A 215 28.64 -8.63 16.02
CA ARG A 215 28.29 -7.45 16.83
C ARG A 215 26.85 -7.01 16.59
N LEU A 216 26.36 -7.11 15.36
CA LEU A 216 24.95 -6.85 15.05
C LEU A 216 24.04 -7.89 15.68
N GLU A 217 24.37 -9.18 15.56
CA GLU A 217 23.60 -10.25 16.16
C GLU A 217 23.51 -10.16 17.67
N SER A 218 24.64 -9.83 18.35
CA SER A 218 24.67 -9.67 19.81
C SER A 218 23.94 -8.42 20.32
N GLY A 219 23.91 -7.34 19.53
CA GLY A 219 23.24 -6.09 19.87
C GLY A 219 21.90 -5.87 19.13
N ILE A 220 21.31 -6.91 18.55
CA ILE A 220 20.13 -6.77 17.67
C ILE A 220 18.93 -6.14 18.38
N GLY A 221 18.80 -6.33 19.69
CA GLY A 221 17.74 -5.74 20.50
C GLY A 221 17.75 -4.21 20.56
N ASP A 222 18.88 -3.58 20.25
CA ASP A 222 19.00 -2.12 20.20
C ASP A 222 18.49 -1.54 18.87
N TYR A 223 18.24 -2.42 17.88
CA TYR A 223 17.87 -2.02 16.52
C TYR A 223 16.37 -1.99 16.31
N LEU A 224 15.94 -0.99 15.57
CA LEU A 224 14.60 -0.84 15.00
C LEU A 224 14.70 -0.97 13.47
N VAL A 225 13.80 -1.67 12.85
CA VAL A 225 13.74 -1.80 11.39
C VAL A 225 12.40 -1.31 10.84
N ILE A 226 12.45 -0.77 9.63
CA ILE A 226 11.28 -0.65 8.77
C ILE A 226 11.32 -1.81 7.79
N GLU A 227 10.32 -2.67 7.89
CA GLU A 227 10.11 -3.79 6.97
C GLU A 227 8.99 -3.45 6.01
N ARG A 228 9.22 -3.75 4.75
CA ARG A 228 8.22 -3.60 3.70
C ARG A 228 8.27 -4.83 2.80
N ASP A 229 7.16 -5.56 2.75
CA ASP A 229 7.03 -6.77 1.90
C ASP A 229 8.18 -7.77 2.12
N GLY A 230 8.50 -8.04 3.40
CA GLY A 230 9.57 -8.97 3.78
C GLY A 230 11.00 -8.42 3.62
N THR A 231 11.16 -7.18 3.18
CA THR A 231 12.47 -6.55 2.96
C THR A 231 12.72 -5.44 3.97
N VAL A 232 13.89 -5.42 4.60
CA VAL A 232 14.33 -4.33 5.47
C VAL A 232 14.71 -3.12 4.60
N ILE A 233 13.94 -2.04 4.70
CA ILE A 233 14.14 -0.81 3.91
C ILE A 233 14.70 0.36 4.73
N GLY A 234 14.80 0.20 6.04
CA GLY A 234 15.39 1.17 6.94
C GLY A 234 15.72 0.57 8.28
N CYS A 235 16.67 1.16 8.95
CA CYS A 235 17.04 0.80 10.33
C CYS A 235 17.51 2.01 11.14
N ALA A 236 17.42 1.89 12.46
CA ALA A 236 18.04 2.79 13.43
C ALA A 236 18.40 1.99 14.68
N ALA A 237 19.40 2.44 15.45
CA ALA A 237 19.76 1.82 16.72
C ALA A 237 19.75 2.85 17.85
N LEU A 238 19.35 2.42 19.04
CA LEU A 238 19.46 3.19 20.28
C LEU A 238 20.42 2.47 21.23
N HIS A 239 21.63 2.98 21.35
CA HIS A 239 22.58 2.49 22.34
C HIS A 239 22.43 3.29 23.63
N ALA A 240 21.91 2.66 24.66
CA ALA A 240 21.67 3.30 25.95
C ALA A 240 22.93 3.38 26.78
N HIS A 241 23.17 4.56 27.39
CA HIS A 241 24.20 4.83 28.41
C HIS A 241 23.51 5.27 29.73
N PRO A 242 22.91 4.31 30.47
CA PRO A 242 22.05 4.64 31.63
C PRO A 242 22.74 5.42 32.70
N GLU A 243 24.04 5.14 32.98
CA GLU A 243 24.82 5.85 33.97
C GLU A 243 24.99 7.35 33.68
N ALA A 244 25.04 7.69 32.37
CA ALA A 244 25.10 9.08 31.91
C ALA A 244 23.71 9.70 31.68
N GLY A 245 22.65 8.90 31.75
CA GLY A 245 21.28 9.30 31.37
C GLY A 245 21.16 9.68 29.92
N MET A 246 22.01 9.11 29.03
CA MET A 246 22.12 9.46 27.62
C MET A 246 21.88 8.25 26.72
N GLY A 247 21.44 8.49 25.48
CA GLY A 247 21.34 7.49 24.43
C GLY A 247 22.03 7.95 23.14
N GLU A 248 22.77 7.06 22.49
CA GLU A 248 23.29 7.27 21.16
C GLU A 248 22.28 6.80 20.13
N LEU A 249 21.83 7.72 19.27
CA LEU A 249 21.14 7.35 18.04
C LEU A 249 22.19 6.98 17.00
N ALA A 250 22.26 5.72 16.65
CA ALA A 250 23.20 5.18 15.68
C ALA A 250 22.47 4.54 14.49
N CYS A 251 23.20 4.34 13.40
CA CYS A 251 22.70 3.59 12.23
C CYS A 251 21.32 4.01 11.69
N LEU A 252 20.98 5.29 11.75
CA LEU A 252 19.76 5.78 11.11
C LEU A 252 19.97 5.79 9.60
N VAL A 253 19.48 4.75 8.94
CA VAL A 253 19.68 4.50 7.51
C VAL A 253 18.36 4.15 6.85
N LEU A 254 18.18 4.68 5.65
CA LEU A 254 17.10 4.28 4.73
C LEU A 254 17.71 3.85 3.40
N HIS A 255 17.15 2.80 2.82
CA HIS A 255 17.48 2.39 1.46
C HIS A 255 17.29 3.57 0.50
N PRO A 256 18.20 3.83 -0.44
CA PRO A 256 18.17 5.01 -1.31
C PRO A 256 16.82 5.26 -1.98
N ASP A 257 16.20 4.20 -2.46
CA ASP A 257 14.90 4.27 -3.16
C ASP A 257 13.72 4.61 -2.24
N TYR A 258 13.90 4.56 -0.92
CA TYR A 258 12.87 4.80 0.09
C TYR A 258 13.12 6.04 0.95
N ARG A 259 14.10 6.88 0.58
CA ARG A 259 14.44 8.12 1.31
C ARG A 259 13.38 9.21 1.19
N ARG A 260 12.46 9.08 0.23
CA ARG A 260 11.33 10.01 0.09
C ARG A 260 10.25 9.68 1.12
N GLY A 261 9.51 10.70 1.56
CA GLY A 261 8.51 10.57 2.62
C GLY A 261 9.11 10.76 4.02
N GLU A 262 8.29 10.56 5.03
CA GLU A 262 8.61 10.88 6.43
C GLU A 262 9.29 9.71 7.19
N ARG A 263 9.80 8.69 6.51
CA ARG A 263 10.33 7.47 7.16
C ARG A 263 11.47 7.74 8.13
N GLY A 264 12.43 8.59 7.73
CA GLY A 264 13.53 8.98 8.63
C GLY A 264 13.04 9.72 9.87
N THR A 265 12.10 10.63 9.71
CA THR A 265 11.46 11.36 10.81
C THR A 265 10.66 10.43 11.71
N ARG A 266 9.97 9.45 11.14
CA ARG A 266 9.24 8.42 11.92
C ARG A 266 10.17 7.51 12.71
N LEU A 267 11.33 7.09 12.13
CA LEU A 267 12.35 6.33 12.84
C LEU A 267 12.89 7.13 14.03
N LEU A 268 13.25 8.40 13.81
CA LEU A 268 13.73 9.29 14.85
C LEU A 268 12.71 9.41 15.98
N ALA A 269 11.46 9.76 15.67
CA ALA A 269 10.39 9.90 16.66
C ALA A 269 10.16 8.62 17.48
N HIS A 270 10.31 7.45 16.85
CA HIS A 270 10.20 6.17 17.56
C HIS A 270 11.38 5.94 18.51
N ILE A 271 12.61 6.26 18.08
CA ILE A 271 13.80 6.20 18.94
C ILE A 271 13.69 7.17 20.12
N GLU A 272 13.20 8.39 19.90
CA GLU A 272 12.93 9.36 20.99
C GLU A 272 11.93 8.81 22.01
N THR A 273 10.89 8.16 21.52
CA THR A 273 9.90 7.49 22.37
C THR A 273 10.53 6.36 23.18
N LEU A 274 11.36 5.52 22.55
CA LEU A 274 12.08 4.43 23.24
C LEU A 274 13.05 4.98 24.28
N ALA A 275 13.83 6.01 23.94
CA ALA A 275 14.75 6.66 24.86
C ALA A 275 14.04 7.21 26.11
N THR A 276 12.92 7.89 25.90
CA THR A 276 12.07 8.42 26.99
C THR A 276 11.55 7.29 27.89
N ARG A 277 11.06 6.22 27.32
CA ARG A 277 10.56 5.04 28.06
C ARG A 277 11.68 4.34 28.84
N SER A 278 12.91 4.40 28.33
CA SER A 278 14.11 3.86 29.01
C SER A 278 14.72 4.82 30.05
N GLY A 279 14.08 5.96 30.32
CA GLY A 279 14.52 6.93 31.31
C GLY A 279 15.72 7.78 30.85
N LEU A 280 16.07 7.76 29.58
CA LEU A 280 17.17 8.56 29.03
C LEU A 280 16.70 10.01 28.88
N ARG A 281 17.56 10.96 29.28
CA ARG A 281 17.22 12.39 29.29
C ARG A 281 17.75 13.14 28.08
N ARG A 282 18.74 12.59 27.39
CA ARG A 282 19.39 13.19 26.22
C ARG A 282 19.66 12.15 25.16
N LEU A 283 19.45 12.54 23.92
CA LEU A 283 19.92 11.79 22.76
C LEU A 283 21.06 12.55 22.11
N PHE A 284 22.08 11.83 21.65
CA PHE A 284 23.12 12.38 20.81
C PHE A 284 23.31 11.52 19.56
N VAL A 285 23.86 12.10 18.52
CA VAL A 285 24.16 11.44 17.26
C VAL A 285 25.56 11.81 16.81
N LEU A 286 26.31 10.82 16.34
CA LEU A 286 27.60 11.03 15.71
C LEU A 286 27.41 10.98 14.19
N THR A 287 27.58 12.12 13.52
CA THR A 287 27.39 12.23 12.08
C THR A 287 28.45 13.10 11.43
N THR A 288 28.90 12.68 10.25
CA THR A 288 29.85 13.45 9.43
C THR A 288 29.18 14.18 8.27
N GLN A 289 27.97 13.76 7.84
CA GLN A 289 27.34 14.25 6.61
C GLN A 289 25.94 14.81 6.83
N THR A 290 25.20 14.35 7.83
CA THR A 290 23.76 14.66 7.98
C THR A 290 23.44 15.58 9.16
N ALA A 291 24.42 16.32 9.67
CA ALA A 291 24.24 17.23 10.80
C ALA A 291 23.10 18.25 10.57
N HIS A 292 22.96 18.76 9.35
CA HIS A 292 21.89 19.70 8.98
C HIS A 292 20.50 19.07 9.19
N TRP A 293 20.29 17.83 8.74
CA TRP A 293 19.01 17.12 8.89
C TRP A 293 18.62 16.94 10.36
N PHE A 294 19.60 16.68 11.24
CA PHE A 294 19.36 16.55 12.68
C PHE A 294 19.08 17.90 13.34
N ARG A 295 19.79 18.96 12.94
CA ARG A 295 19.53 20.33 13.44
C ARG A 295 18.11 20.80 13.13
N GLU A 296 17.60 20.51 11.94
CA GLU A 296 16.20 20.82 11.58
C GLU A 296 15.18 20.11 12.49
N ARG A 297 15.62 19.08 13.24
CA ARG A 297 14.80 18.28 14.15
C ARG A 297 15.15 18.46 15.62
N GLY A 298 15.81 19.56 15.94
CA GLY A 298 16.05 20.01 17.31
C GLY A 298 17.33 19.45 17.97
N PHE A 299 18.22 18.84 17.22
CA PHE A 299 19.57 18.51 17.73
C PHE A 299 20.46 19.74 17.63
N GLU A 300 21.27 19.99 18.69
CA GLU A 300 22.25 21.09 18.77
C GLU A 300 23.62 20.69 18.26
#